data_9cb2f78c0fd3b4765d6dca878f02095a
#
_entry.id   9cb2f78c0fd3b4765d6dca878f02095a
#
_cell.length_a   1.000
_cell.length_b   1.000
_cell.length_c   1.000
_cell.angle_alpha   90.00
_cell.angle_beta   90.00
_cell.angle_gamma   90.00
#
_symmetry.space_group_name_H-M   'P 1'
#
loop_
_entity.id
_entity.type
_entity.pdbx_description
1 polymer ?
#
loop_
_entity_poly.entity_id
_entity_poly.type
_entity_poly.pdbx_seq_one_letter_code
_entity_poly.pdbx_strand_id
1 'polypeptide(L)'
;SRTKSQWAYQSTSYLNFSLKTSSHQCQLLKSWKKDWAINSNHYLRIMDYLSKLNTRQRDAVTSTEGRIRVVAGAGTGKTKALTCRYAYLVNEIGIDPANILCLTFTNKAAAEMRQRISAMVQSGDYNDFVCTIDGFCVKFLRREIYRLGFPKSFRILDEDDAKSVAKECMDELGLKRTEKTVKN
;
A
#
# COMPACT_ATOMS: atom_id res chain seq x y z
N SER A 1 1.45 -13.15 37.67
CA SER A 1 0.87 -12.73 36.36
C SER A 1 0.99 -13.90 35.38
N ARG A 2 -0.10 -14.61 35.15
CA ARG A 2 -0.14 -15.71 34.18
C ARG A 2 -0.14 -15.13 32.77
N THR A 3 0.81 -15.60 31.96
CA THR A 3 0.96 -15.16 30.57
C THR A 3 -0.25 -15.59 29.68
N LYS A 4 -0.64 -14.78 28.72
CA LYS A 4 -1.78 -15.03 27.80
C LYS A 4 -1.70 -16.38 27.06
N SER A 5 -0.51 -16.98 26.96
CA SER A 5 -0.29 -18.33 26.42
C SER A 5 -0.88 -19.46 27.28
N GLN A 6 -1.00 -19.27 28.58
CA GLN A 6 -1.62 -20.26 29.46
C GLN A 6 -3.15 -20.32 29.33
N TRP A 7 -3.79 -19.21 28.93
CA TRP A 7 -5.23 -19.18 28.68
C TRP A 7 -5.61 -19.92 27.38
N ALA A 8 -4.76 -19.86 26.38
CA ALA A 8 -4.99 -20.57 25.12
C ALA A 8 -4.89 -22.10 25.28
N TYR A 9 -4.06 -22.60 26.19
CA TYR A 9 -3.90 -24.04 26.42
C TYR A 9 -4.99 -24.63 27.32
N GLN A 10 -5.53 -23.85 28.24
CA GLN A 10 -6.63 -24.31 29.11
C GLN A 10 -7.99 -24.35 28.39
N SER A 11 -8.22 -23.47 27.40
CA SER A 11 -9.47 -23.50 26.63
C SER A 11 -9.60 -24.70 25.70
N THR A 12 -8.49 -25.31 25.27
CA THR A 12 -8.51 -26.53 24.44
C THR A 12 -8.86 -27.81 25.21
N SER A 13 -8.63 -27.85 26.52
CA SER A 13 -8.94 -29.01 27.34
C SER A 13 -10.42 -29.11 27.77
N TYR A 14 -11.18 -28.00 27.72
CA TYR A 14 -12.60 -27.98 28.05
C TYR A 14 -13.53 -28.28 26.86
N LEU A 15 -13.01 -28.38 25.65
CA LEU A 15 -13.80 -28.60 24.43
C LEU A 15 -14.02 -30.09 24.08
N ASN A 16 -13.54 -31.01 24.89
CA ASN A 16 -13.80 -32.46 24.74
C ASN A 16 -15.04 -32.93 25.53
N PHE A 17 -15.94 -32.02 25.88
CA PHE A 17 -17.23 -32.42 26.48
C PHE A 17 -18.17 -32.86 25.37
N SER A 18 -18.50 -34.15 25.37
CA SER A 18 -19.47 -34.78 24.46
C SER A 18 -20.88 -34.15 24.64
N LEU A 19 -21.16 -33.14 23.83
CA LEU A 19 -22.50 -32.58 23.74
C LEU A 19 -23.19 -33.12 22.49
N LYS A 20 -24.32 -33.77 22.66
CA LYS A 20 -25.33 -33.97 21.61
C LYS A 20 -25.87 -32.57 21.25
N THR A 21 -25.17 -31.85 20.38
CA THR A 21 -25.56 -30.51 19.98
C THR A 21 -26.52 -30.58 18.77
N SER A 22 -27.54 -29.75 18.80
CA SER A 22 -28.46 -29.59 17.65
C SER A 22 -27.67 -29.11 16.42
N SER A 23 -28.17 -29.40 15.22
CA SER A 23 -27.54 -29.04 13.95
C SER A 23 -27.15 -27.55 13.85
N HIS A 24 -27.92 -26.67 14.49
CA HIS A 24 -27.70 -25.23 14.53
C HIS A 24 -26.49 -24.83 15.40
N GLN A 25 -26.36 -25.47 16.56
CA GLN A 25 -25.18 -25.23 17.44
C GLN A 25 -23.89 -25.76 16.81
N CYS A 26 -23.94 -26.83 16.03
CA CYS A 26 -22.81 -27.34 15.29
C CYS A 26 -22.36 -26.37 14.16
N GLN A 27 -23.29 -25.69 13.51
CA GLN A 27 -22.99 -24.66 12.51
C GLN A 27 -22.35 -23.42 13.14
N LEU A 28 -22.85 -22.96 14.27
CA LEU A 28 -22.27 -21.83 15.03
C LEU A 28 -20.84 -22.15 15.49
N LEU A 29 -20.58 -23.35 16.00
CA LEU A 29 -19.23 -23.77 16.39
C LEU A 29 -18.26 -23.89 15.22
N LYS A 30 -18.74 -24.30 14.04
CA LYS A 30 -17.94 -24.32 12.81
C LYS A 30 -17.60 -22.91 12.31
N SER A 31 -18.57 -21.99 12.37
CA SER A 31 -18.33 -20.58 12.06
C SER A 31 -17.33 -19.97 13.03
N TRP A 32 -17.52 -20.17 14.31
CA TRP A 32 -16.61 -19.66 15.36
C TRP A 32 -15.17 -20.19 15.24
N LYS A 33 -15.02 -21.49 14.93
CA LYS A 33 -13.70 -22.10 14.66
C LYS A 33 -13.05 -21.52 13.41
N LYS A 34 -13.82 -21.22 12.38
CA LYS A 34 -13.33 -20.60 11.15
C LYS A 34 -12.88 -19.16 11.40
N ASP A 35 -13.66 -18.38 12.13
CA ASP A 35 -13.35 -16.99 12.47
C ASP A 35 -12.16 -16.90 13.42
N TRP A 36 -12.05 -17.82 14.37
CA TRP A 36 -10.88 -17.91 15.26
C TRP A 36 -9.61 -18.34 14.54
N ALA A 37 -9.68 -19.28 13.61
CA ALA A 37 -8.55 -19.73 12.81
C ALA A 37 -8.07 -18.62 11.85
N ILE A 38 -8.99 -17.82 11.29
CA ILE A 38 -8.66 -16.66 10.47
C ILE A 38 -7.97 -15.60 11.32
N ASN A 39 -8.53 -15.26 12.48
CA ASN A 39 -7.97 -14.28 13.40
C ASN A 39 -6.60 -14.71 13.98
N SER A 40 -6.41 -15.97 14.32
CA SER A 40 -5.12 -16.47 14.82
C SER A 40 -4.04 -16.47 13.76
N ASN A 41 -4.36 -16.85 12.49
CA ASN A 41 -3.44 -16.76 11.37
C ASN A 41 -3.09 -15.29 11.03
N HIS A 42 -4.06 -14.40 11.13
CA HIS A 42 -3.86 -12.97 10.95
C HIS A 42 -2.90 -12.42 12.01
N TYR A 43 -3.16 -12.70 13.28
CA TYR A 43 -2.30 -12.27 14.38
C TYR A 43 -0.86 -12.81 14.30
N LEU A 44 -0.69 -14.07 13.89
CA LEU A 44 0.63 -14.66 13.68
C LEU A 44 1.42 -13.99 12.57
N ARG A 45 0.77 -13.63 11.46
CA ARG A 45 1.40 -12.91 10.34
C ARG A 45 1.87 -11.52 10.75
N ILE A 46 1.07 -10.80 11.52
CA ILE A 46 1.41 -9.46 12.01
C ILE A 46 2.63 -9.51 12.92
N MET A 47 2.63 -10.45 13.84
CA MET A 47 3.77 -10.66 14.72
C MET A 47 5.04 -11.00 13.91
N ASP A 48 4.91 -11.70 12.78
CA ASP A 48 6.05 -12.10 11.95
C ASP A 48 6.76 -10.90 11.31
N TYR A 49 6.03 -9.96 10.67
CA TYR A 49 6.69 -8.82 10.02
C TYR A 49 7.14 -7.72 11.00
N LEU A 50 6.42 -7.52 12.12
CA LEU A 50 6.81 -6.58 13.17
C LEU A 50 8.01 -7.08 13.99
N SER A 51 8.14 -8.39 14.22
CA SER A 51 9.27 -8.98 14.91
C SER A 51 10.60 -8.81 14.17
N LYS A 52 10.56 -8.72 12.85
CA LYS A 52 11.72 -8.52 11.96
C LYS A 52 12.21 -7.07 11.90
N LEU A 53 11.56 -6.15 12.62
CA LEU A 53 11.90 -4.74 12.68
C LEU A 53 12.69 -4.42 13.95
N ASN A 54 13.68 -3.54 13.82
CA ASN A 54 14.32 -2.95 14.99
C ASN A 54 13.39 -1.94 15.68
N THR A 55 13.73 -1.51 16.90
CA THR A 55 12.88 -0.62 17.71
C THR A 55 12.48 0.65 16.95
N ARG A 56 13.44 1.36 16.35
CA ARG A 56 13.16 2.61 15.59
C ARG A 56 12.29 2.39 14.36
N GLN A 57 12.48 1.27 13.66
CA GLN A 57 11.63 0.91 12.53
C GLN A 57 10.21 0.57 13.01
N ARG A 58 10.09 -0.14 14.15
CA ARG A 58 8.81 -0.48 14.74
C ARG A 58 8.05 0.78 15.16
N ASP A 59 8.73 1.71 15.83
CA ASP A 59 8.14 3.00 16.20
C ASP A 59 7.62 3.76 14.96
N ALA A 60 8.40 3.82 13.89
CA ALA A 60 7.99 4.45 12.63
C ALA A 60 6.79 3.72 11.97
N VAL A 61 6.66 2.41 12.14
CA VAL A 61 5.55 1.61 11.58
C VAL A 61 4.27 1.79 12.39
N THR A 62 4.36 1.79 13.72
CA THR A 62 3.19 1.78 14.62
C THR A 62 2.68 3.16 15.00
N SER A 63 3.48 4.22 14.83
CA SER A 63 3.00 5.60 15.05
C SER A 63 2.02 6.00 13.95
N THR A 64 0.74 6.12 14.27
CA THR A 64 -0.33 6.41 13.30
C THR A 64 -0.74 7.87 13.27
N GLU A 65 -0.47 8.59 14.33
CA GLU A 65 -0.89 9.97 14.50
C GLU A 65 0.15 10.98 13.99
N GLY A 66 -0.35 12.06 13.40
CA GLY A 66 0.46 13.21 13.02
C GLY A 66 1.35 13.00 11.80
N ARG A 67 2.31 13.92 11.62
CA ARG A 67 3.27 13.90 10.51
C ARG A 67 4.58 13.27 10.97
N ILE A 68 4.98 12.18 10.33
CA ILE A 68 6.19 11.43 10.68
C ILE A 68 7.26 11.63 9.60
N ARG A 69 8.44 12.10 10.01
CA ARG A 69 9.62 12.17 9.16
C ARG A 69 10.64 11.13 9.60
N VAL A 70 10.98 10.19 8.70
CA VAL A 70 12.00 9.17 8.94
C VAL A 70 13.27 9.55 8.19
N VAL A 71 14.37 9.78 8.91
CA VAL A 71 15.70 10.04 8.34
C VAL A 71 16.54 8.80 8.51
N ALA A 72 17.01 8.23 7.40
CA ALA A 72 17.75 6.98 7.41
C ALA A 72 18.69 6.87 6.21
N GLY A 73 19.90 6.33 6.41
CA GLY A 73 20.90 6.13 5.38
C GLY A 73 20.51 5.06 4.35
N ALA A 74 21.32 4.89 3.32
CA ALA A 74 21.15 3.81 2.35
C ALA A 74 21.26 2.43 3.03
N GLY A 75 20.49 1.43 2.60
CA GLY A 75 20.54 0.07 3.15
C GLY A 75 19.92 -0.14 4.53
N THR A 76 19.44 0.90 5.21
CA THR A 76 18.87 0.81 6.58
C THR A 76 17.47 0.21 6.65
N GLY A 77 16.91 -0.20 5.52
CA GLY A 77 15.58 -0.83 5.48
C GLY A 77 14.40 0.15 5.43
N LYS A 78 14.59 1.38 4.93
CA LYS A 78 13.50 2.37 4.75
C LYS A 78 12.29 1.80 4.02
N THR A 79 12.51 1.16 2.87
CA THR A 79 11.44 0.56 2.06
C THR A 79 10.74 -0.57 2.82
N LYS A 80 11.50 -1.37 3.59
CA LYS A 80 10.92 -2.42 4.45
C LYS A 80 10.01 -1.79 5.52
N ALA A 81 10.46 -0.76 6.22
CA ALA A 81 9.65 -0.07 7.21
C ALA A 81 8.38 0.53 6.58
N LEU A 82 8.50 1.16 5.39
CA LEU A 82 7.36 1.74 4.69
C LEU A 82 6.31 0.69 4.27
N THR A 83 6.74 -0.44 3.71
CA THR A 83 5.82 -1.54 3.34
C THR A 83 5.19 -2.21 4.56
N CYS A 84 5.94 -2.37 5.65
CA CYS A 84 5.38 -2.85 6.92
C CYS A 84 4.38 -1.86 7.53
N ARG A 85 4.63 -0.54 7.41
CA ARG A 85 3.67 0.49 7.84
C ARG A 85 2.37 0.42 7.05
N TYR A 86 2.46 0.26 5.73
CA TYR A 86 1.28 0.06 4.89
C TYR A 86 0.46 -1.15 5.37
N ALA A 87 1.13 -2.29 5.56
CA ALA A 87 0.48 -3.51 6.05
C ALA A 87 -0.13 -3.31 7.44
N TYR A 88 0.54 -2.58 8.35
CA TYR A 88 0.04 -2.26 9.67
C TYR A 88 -1.23 -1.41 9.62
N LEU A 89 -1.26 -0.37 8.77
CA LEU A 89 -2.43 0.49 8.60
C LEU A 89 -3.65 -0.28 8.08
N VAL A 90 -3.45 -1.21 7.16
CA VAL A 90 -4.54 -2.03 6.61
C VAL A 90 -4.97 -3.11 7.60
N ASN A 91 -4.03 -3.89 8.09
CA ASN A 91 -4.35 -5.10 8.85
C ASN A 91 -4.74 -4.81 10.31
N GLU A 92 -4.07 -3.83 10.97
CA GLU A 92 -4.29 -3.54 12.39
C GLU A 92 -5.25 -2.39 12.62
N ILE A 93 -5.06 -1.31 11.86
CA ILE A 93 -5.88 -0.10 12.02
C ILE A 93 -7.18 -0.22 11.21
N GLY A 94 -7.21 -1.12 10.21
CA GLY A 94 -8.39 -1.33 9.36
C GLY A 94 -8.63 -0.23 8.34
N ILE A 95 -7.57 0.50 7.93
CA ILE A 95 -7.69 1.52 6.89
C ILE A 95 -7.84 0.82 5.54
N ASP A 96 -8.89 1.19 4.81
CA ASP A 96 -9.11 0.71 3.45
C ASP A 96 -7.89 1.07 2.57
N PRO A 97 -7.30 0.10 1.85
CA PRO A 97 -6.25 0.37 0.87
C PRO A 97 -6.55 1.52 -0.08
N ALA A 98 -7.81 1.74 -0.47
CA ALA A 98 -8.22 2.85 -1.31
C ALA A 98 -7.93 4.23 -0.70
N ASN A 99 -7.76 4.32 0.60
CA ASN A 99 -7.47 5.55 1.33
C ASN A 99 -5.97 5.74 1.65
N ILE A 100 -5.09 4.85 1.14
CA ILE A 100 -3.65 4.93 1.38
C ILE A 100 -2.93 5.26 0.08
N LEU A 101 -2.24 6.40 0.04
CA LEU A 101 -1.36 6.77 -1.07
C LEU A 101 0.09 6.46 -0.70
N CYS A 102 0.75 5.60 -1.48
CA CYS A 102 2.14 5.21 -1.30
C CYS A 102 2.95 5.54 -2.54
N LEU A 103 3.82 6.54 -2.45
CA LEU A 103 4.55 7.09 -3.60
C LEU A 103 6.04 6.76 -3.58
N THR A 104 6.60 6.57 -4.76
CA THR A 104 8.03 6.39 -4.99
C THR A 104 8.47 7.09 -6.28
N PHE A 105 9.79 7.15 -6.54
CA PHE A 105 10.32 7.80 -7.75
C PHE A 105 10.37 6.89 -8.97
N THR A 106 10.56 5.57 -8.80
CA THR A 106 10.78 4.67 -9.92
C THR A 106 9.72 3.58 -10.04
N ASN A 107 9.41 3.18 -11.26
CA ASN A 107 8.47 2.09 -11.53
C ASN A 107 8.96 0.75 -10.94
N LYS A 108 10.28 0.52 -10.94
CA LYS A 108 10.89 -0.66 -10.31
C LYS A 108 10.61 -0.69 -8.81
N ALA A 109 10.85 0.43 -8.12
CA ALA A 109 10.57 0.53 -6.69
C ALA A 109 9.08 0.38 -6.38
N ALA A 110 8.20 0.97 -7.19
CA ALA A 110 6.75 0.80 -7.05
C ALA A 110 6.31 -0.67 -7.21
N ALA A 111 6.86 -1.38 -8.19
CA ALA A 111 6.59 -2.81 -8.41
C ALA A 111 7.06 -3.66 -7.22
N GLU A 112 8.27 -3.41 -6.72
CA GLU A 112 8.83 -4.09 -5.55
C GLU A 112 8.00 -3.82 -4.28
N MET A 113 7.56 -2.58 -4.07
CA MET A 113 6.68 -2.23 -2.95
C MET A 113 5.35 -2.96 -3.04
N ARG A 114 4.69 -2.98 -4.21
CA ARG A 114 3.45 -3.75 -4.42
C ARG A 114 3.65 -5.23 -4.09
N GLN A 115 4.70 -5.85 -4.60
CA GLN A 115 5.01 -7.26 -4.32
C GLN A 115 5.18 -7.54 -2.82
N ARG A 116 5.88 -6.65 -2.10
CA ARG A 116 6.09 -6.80 -0.65
C ARG A 116 4.79 -6.60 0.14
N ILE A 117 4.00 -5.61 -0.23
CA ILE A 117 2.69 -5.35 0.38
C ILE A 117 1.76 -6.53 0.14
N SER A 118 1.74 -7.09 -1.09
CA SER A 118 0.92 -8.24 -1.44
C SER A 118 1.18 -9.47 -0.60
N ALA A 119 2.41 -9.67 -0.18
CA ALA A 119 2.76 -10.78 0.70
C ALA A 119 2.27 -10.60 2.16
N MET A 120 1.94 -9.38 2.56
CA MET A 120 1.58 -9.04 3.95
C MET A 120 0.08 -8.71 4.13
N VAL A 121 -0.58 -8.23 3.09
CA VAL A 121 -2.00 -7.81 3.12
C VAL A 121 -2.86 -8.86 2.43
N GLN A 122 -3.95 -9.28 3.08
CA GLN A 122 -4.82 -10.38 2.58
C GLN A 122 -5.86 -9.93 1.54
N SER A 123 -6.17 -8.63 1.49
CA SER A 123 -7.14 -8.10 0.52
C SER A 123 -6.53 -8.10 -0.88
N GLY A 124 -7.14 -8.85 -1.81
CA GLY A 124 -6.69 -8.92 -3.22
C GLY A 124 -6.78 -7.60 -3.98
N ASP A 125 -7.41 -6.60 -3.42
CA ASP A 125 -7.53 -5.26 -3.97
C ASP A 125 -6.33 -4.40 -3.55
N TYR A 126 -5.19 -4.66 -4.24
CA TYR A 126 -4.07 -3.73 -4.12
C TYR A 126 -4.46 -2.42 -4.76
N ASN A 127 -4.37 -1.40 -3.93
CA ASN A 127 -4.63 -0.05 -4.35
C ASN A 127 -3.70 0.34 -5.49
N ASP A 128 -4.30 0.79 -6.56
CA ASP A 128 -3.65 1.48 -7.68
C ASP A 128 -2.78 2.69 -7.25
N PHE A 129 -2.86 3.11 -5.98
CA PHE A 129 -2.13 4.23 -5.41
C PHE A 129 -0.77 3.86 -4.76
N VAL A 130 -0.29 2.62 -4.92
CA VAL A 130 1.12 2.28 -4.73
C VAL A 130 1.82 2.47 -6.06
N CYS A 131 2.31 3.66 -6.36
CA CYS A 131 2.79 4.04 -7.68
C CYS A 131 3.92 5.09 -7.62
N THR A 132 4.42 5.49 -8.79
CA THR A 132 5.31 6.64 -8.89
C THR A 132 4.53 7.95 -8.74
N ILE A 133 5.24 9.04 -8.42
CA ILE A 133 4.67 10.40 -8.36
C ILE A 133 4.02 10.73 -9.71
N ASP A 134 4.72 10.51 -10.81
CA ASP A 134 4.19 10.76 -12.16
C ASP A 134 2.96 9.90 -12.47
N GLY A 135 3.01 8.61 -12.12
CA GLY A 135 1.87 7.71 -12.28
C GLY A 135 0.64 8.15 -11.48
N PHE A 136 0.84 8.67 -10.28
CA PHE A 136 -0.24 9.28 -9.49
C PHE A 136 -0.77 10.55 -10.15
N CYS A 137 0.11 11.46 -10.59
CA CYS A 137 -0.28 12.69 -11.26
C CYS A 137 -1.14 12.42 -12.50
N VAL A 138 -0.76 11.44 -13.32
CA VAL A 138 -1.53 11.03 -14.50
C VAL A 138 -2.92 10.53 -14.13
N LYS A 139 -3.01 9.65 -13.12
CA LYS A 139 -4.29 9.12 -12.64
C LYS A 139 -5.19 10.23 -12.10
N PHE A 140 -4.61 11.12 -11.31
CA PHE A 140 -5.31 12.25 -10.73
C PHE A 140 -5.81 13.21 -11.80
N LEU A 141 -4.96 13.59 -12.76
CA LEU A 141 -5.34 14.47 -13.86
C LEU A 141 -6.42 13.85 -14.75
N ARG A 142 -6.33 12.58 -15.09
CA ARG A 142 -7.38 11.91 -15.88
C ARG A 142 -8.74 11.92 -15.19
N ARG A 143 -8.75 11.98 -13.87
CA ARG A 143 -9.99 12.09 -13.11
C ARG A 143 -10.50 13.52 -13.00
N GLU A 144 -9.62 14.49 -12.75
CA GLU A 144 -10.01 15.84 -12.29
C GLU A 144 -9.77 16.95 -13.31
N ILE A 145 -9.01 16.72 -14.40
CA ILE A 145 -8.57 17.77 -15.35
C ILE A 145 -9.75 18.48 -16.06
N TYR A 146 -10.90 17.83 -16.16
CA TYR A 146 -12.11 18.43 -16.74
C TYR A 146 -12.56 19.69 -15.98
N ARG A 147 -12.21 19.82 -14.70
CA ARG A 147 -12.50 21.02 -13.88
C ARG A 147 -11.74 22.23 -14.36
N LEU A 148 -10.66 22.04 -15.09
CA LEU A 148 -9.86 23.08 -15.72
C LEU A 148 -10.25 23.32 -17.19
N GLY A 149 -11.32 22.68 -17.68
CA GLY A 149 -11.79 22.80 -19.05
C GLY A 149 -11.04 21.93 -20.06
N PHE A 150 -10.14 21.05 -19.63
CA PHE A 150 -9.41 20.15 -20.53
C PHE A 150 -10.07 18.78 -20.66
N PRO A 151 -9.94 18.11 -21.82
CA PRO A 151 -10.48 16.77 -22.01
C PRO A 151 -9.72 15.73 -21.16
N LYS A 152 -10.42 14.72 -20.66
CA LYS A 152 -9.82 13.61 -19.90
C LYS A 152 -8.88 12.72 -20.73
N SER A 153 -9.00 12.79 -22.07
CA SER A 153 -8.22 12.05 -23.06
C SER A 153 -6.92 12.74 -23.47
N PHE A 154 -6.28 13.50 -22.58
CA PHE A 154 -5.00 14.16 -22.88
C PHE A 154 -3.88 13.14 -23.15
N ARG A 155 -2.92 13.53 -23.98
CA ARG A 155 -1.68 12.78 -24.22
C ARG A 155 -0.58 13.24 -23.28
N ILE A 156 0.28 12.31 -22.89
CA ILE A 156 1.52 12.60 -22.18
C ILE A 156 2.59 12.64 -23.25
N LEU A 157 3.23 13.78 -23.42
CA LEU A 157 4.32 13.97 -24.36
C LEU A 157 5.63 13.59 -23.68
N ASP A 158 6.50 12.87 -24.37
CA ASP A 158 7.90 12.75 -23.97
C ASP A 158 8.69 13.98 -24.49
N GLU A 159 10.01 14.02 -24.16
CA GLU A 159 10.85 15.16 -24.56
C GLU A 159 10.97 15.33 -26.07
N ASP A 160 10.93 14.26 -26.84
CA ASP A 160 11.07 14.29 -28.29
C ASP A 160 9.75 14.67 -28.96
N ASP A 161 8.63 14.19 -28.43
CA ASP A 161 7.30 14.64 -28.80
C ASP A 161 7.12 16.15 -28.55
N ALA A 162 7.52 16.62 -27.35
CA ALA A 162 7.44 18.04 -26.99
C ALA A 162 8.29 18.93 -27.93
N LYS A 163 9.52 18.48 -28.28
CA LYS A 163 10.35 19.17 -29.27
C LYS A 163 9.73 19.18 -30.66
N SER A 164 9.07 18.09 -31.04
CA SER A 164 8.41 18.00 -32.37
C SER A 164 7.26 18.97 -32.44
N VAL A 165 6.39 19.02 -31.45
CA VAL A 165 5.28 19.98 -31.36
C VAL A 165 5.82 21.43 -31.33
N ALA A 166 6.85 21.71 -30.55
CA ALA A 166 7.47 23.04 -30.52
C ALA A 166 8.01 23.48 -31.88
N LYS A 167 8.64 22.56 -32.64
CA LYS A 167 9.11 22.84 -34.01
C LYS A 167 7.95 23.14 -34.96
N GLU A 168 6.89 22.37 -34.87
CA GLU A 168 5.67 22.55 -35.68
C GLU A 168 5.02 23.92 -35.44
N CYS A 169 4.86 24.30 -34.17
CA CYS A 169 4.36 25.63 -33.81
C CYS A 169 5.29 26.76 -34.27
N MET A 170 6.60 26.60 -34.23
CA MET A 170 7.56 27.59 -34.73
C MET A 170 7.46 27.77 -36.24
N ASP A 171 7.28 26.68 -36.99
CA ASP A 171 7.10 26.73 -38.46
C ASP A 171 5.79 27.45 -38.84
N GLU A 172 4.70 27.16 -38.15
CA GLU A 172 3.42 27.83 -38.34
C GLU A 172 3.48 29.34 -38.07
N LEU A 173 4.29 29.73 -37.07
CA LEU A 173 4.49 31.15 -36.72
C LEU A 173 5.58 31.83 -37.56
N GLY A 174 6.21 31.15 -38.51
CA GLY A 174 7.30 31.68 -39.33
C GLY A 174 8.57 32.06 -38.56
N LEU A 175 8.79 31.47 -37.39
CA LEU A 175 9.92 31.76 -36.54
C LEU A 175 11.16 30.96 -36.99
N LYS A 176 12.34 31.63 -37.04
CA LYS A 176 13.61 30.95 -37.38
C LYS A 176 13.99 29.95 -36.29
N ARG A 177 14.21 28.70 -36.68
CA ARG A 177 14.71 27.63 -35.79
C ARG A 177 16.14 27.94 -35.35
N THR A 178 16.32 28.29 -34.10
CA THR A 178 17.63 28.32 -33.44
C THR A 178 17.69 27.19 -32.41
N GLU A 179 18.75 26.37 -32.42
CA GLU A 179 18.91 25.25 -31.45
C GLU A 179 18.77 25.67 -29.98
N LYS A 180 19.07 26.92 -29.65
CA LYS A 180 18.88 27.50 -28.33
C LYS A 180 17.41 27.75 -27.97
N THR A 181 16.54 27.95 -28.93
CA THR A 181 15.13 28.28 -28.69
C THR A 181 14.28 27.04 -28.39
N VAL A 182 14.79 25.85 -28.76
CA VAL A 182 14.10 24.57 -28.54
C VAL A 182 14.53 23.88 -27.24
N LYS A 183 15.62 24.37 -26.61
CA LYS A 183 16.19 23.79 -25.37
C LYS A 183 15.79 24.53 -24.08
N ASN A 184 15.14 25.65 -24.14
CA ASN A 184 14.57 26.41 -23.04
C ASN A 184 13.05 26.34 -23.07
#